data_97143dfb87c5b36e69e8666f21a2cc68
#
_entry.id   97143dfb87c5b36e69e8666f21a2cc68
#
_cell.length_a   1.000
_cell.length_b   1.000
_cell.length_c   1.000
_cell.angle_alpha   90.00
_cell.angle_beta   90.00
_cell.angle_gamma   90.00
#
_symmetry.space_group_name_H-M   'P 1'
#
loop_
_entity.id
_entity.type
_entity.pdbx_description
1 polymer ?
#
loop_
_entity_poly.entity_id
_entity_poly.type
_entity_poly.pdbx_seq_one_letter_code
_entity_poly.pdbx_strand_id
1 'polypeptide(L)'
;MYSYKTFGVCSSTINIDIEDNIVKSVEFVGGCAGNLLGIGSLVKGMTVDEVIAKLHGIDCRNRGTSCPDQLSKALTAWKENH
;
A
#
# COMPACT_ATOMS: atom_id res chain seq x y z
N MET A 1 12.91 4.40 4.90
CA MET A 1 11.45 4.13 4.89
C MET A 1 10.73 5.13 3.99
N TYR A 2 9.81 4.66 3.18
CA TYR A 2 9.06 5.50 2.26
C TYR A 2 7.67 5.79 2.82
N SER A 3 7.29 7.05 2.86
CA SER A 3 5.97 7.48 3.35
C SER A 3 5.15 8.05 2.20
N TYR A 4 3.91 7.62 2.08
CA TYR A 4 3.01 8.04 1.03
C TYR A 4 1.70 8.57 1.64
N LYS A 5 1.33 9.79 1.26
CA LYS A 5 0.07 10.37 1.71
C LYS A 5 -1.08 9.85 0.85
N THR A 6 -2.08 9.26 1.51
CA THR A 6 -3.23 8.67 0.81
C THR A 6 -4.31 9.70 0.50
N PHE A 7 -5.18 9.37 -0.46
CA PHE A 7 -6.32 10.20 -0.83
C PHE A 7 -7.56 9.34 -1.02
N GLY A 8 -8.70 9.86 -0.56
CA GLY A 8 -9.99 9.21 -0.80
C GLY A 8 -10.24 7.95 0.01
N VAL A 9 -9.44 7.69 1.04
CA VAL A 9 -9.55 6.49 1.88
C VAL A 9 -9.46 6.86 3.35
N CYS A 10 -9.77 5.90 4.22
CA CYS A 10 -9.80 6.16 5.66
C CYS A 10 -8.42 6.26 6.31
N SER A 11 -7.40 5.65 5.75
CA SER A 11 -6.03 5.85 6.24
C SER A 11 -5.49 7.18 5.71
N SER A 12 -4.54 7.79 6.44
CA SER A 12 -3.97 9.09 6.07
C SER A 12 -2.60 8.96 5.41
N THR A 13 -1.82 7.99 5.81
CA THR A 13 -0.45 7.80 5.34
C THR A 13 -0.12 6.31 5.31
N ILE A 14 0.74 5.92 4.40
CA ILE A 14 1.28 4.55 4.34
C ILE A 14 2.79 4.66 4.47
N ASN A 15 3.35 4.00 5.47
CA ASN A 15 4.80 3.92 5.66
C ASN A 15 5.26 2.54 5.16
N ILE A 16 6.19 2.52 4.23
CA ILE A 16 6.63 1.29 3.56
C ILE A 16 8.14 1.16 3.66
N ASP A 17 8.60 -0.03 4.03
CA ASP A 17 10.02 -0.36 4.04
C ASP A 17 10.28 -1.37 2.93
N ILE A 18 11.16 -1.02 1.99
CA ILE A 18 11.47 -1.83 0.80
C ILE A 18 12.97 -2.05 0.73
N GLU A 19 13.36 -3.30 0.49
CA GLU A 19 14.75 -3.67 0.31
C GLU A 19 14.86 -4.71 -0.81
N ASP A 20 15.77 -4.47 -1.76
CA ASP A 20 15.97 -5.37 -2.91
C ASP A 20 14.67 -5.64 -3.69
N ASN A 21 13.84 -4.61 -3.87
CA ASN A 21 12.55 -4.69 -4.55
C ASN A 21 11.54 -5.62 -3.83
N ILE A 22 11.78 -5.90 -2.55
CA ILE A 22 10.89 -6.71 -1.72
C ILE A 22 10.31 -5.84 -0.62
N VAL A 23 9.00 -5.94 -0.41
CA VAL A 23 8.31 -5.21 0.64
C VAL A 23 8.65 -5.86 1.99
N LYS A 24 9.33 -5.13 2.86
CA LYS A 24 9.72 -5.63 4.18
C LYS A 24 8.68 -5.36 5.23
N SER A 25 8.03 -4.19 5.17
CA SER A 25 6.95 -3.85 6.09
C SER A 25 6.05 -2.80 5.49
N VAL A 26 4.80 -2.78 5.92
CA VAL A 26 3.82 -1.76 5.54
C VAL A 26 3.04 -1.38 6.79
N GLU A 27 2.94 -0.09 7.07
CA GLU A 27 2.16 0.44 8.16
C GLU A 27 1.18 1.48 7.62
N PHE A 28 -0.11 1.25 7.85
CA PHE A 28 -1.14 2.23 7.52
C PHE A 28 -1.42 3.08 8.76
N VAL A 29 -1.39 4.39 8.61
CA VAL A 29 -1.71 5.32 9.69
C VAL A 29 -3.19 5.68 9.57
N GLY A 30 -3.98 5.38 10.59
CA GLY A 30 -5.43 5.59 10.57
C GLY A 30 -6.15 4.46 9.85
N GLY A 31 -7.48 4.59 9.71
CA GLY A 31 -8.31 3.62 9.01
C GLY A 31 -8.68 2.40 9.83
N CYS A 32 -9.10 1.33 9.15
CA CYS A 32 -9.56 0.08 9.79
C CYS A 32 -8.37 -0.78 10.18
N ALA A 33 -7.94 -0.67 11.42
CA ALA A 33 -6.70 -1.27 11.91
C ALA A 33 -6.56 -2.77 11.60
N GLY A 34 -7.62 -3.54 11.85
CA GLY A 34 -7.55 -5.00 11.63
C GLY A 34 -7.33 -5.38 10.18
N ASN A 35 -8.09 -4.78 9.26
CA ASN A 35 -7.96 -5.05 7.83
C ASN A 35 -6.62 -4.60 7.29
N LEU A 36 -6.13 -3.46 7.75
CA LEU A 36 -4.87 -2.91 7.27
C LEU A 36 -3.67 -3.68 7.80
N LEU A 37 -3.74 -4.17 9.02
CA LEU A 37 -2.72 -5.07 9.55
C LEU A 37 -2.67 -6.39 8.76
N GLY A 38 -3.85 -6.91 8.37
CA GLY A 38 -3.92 -8.11 7.53
C GLY A 38 -3.26 -7.90 6.19
N ILE A 39 -3.54 -6.79 5.53
CA ILE A 39 -2.92 -6.45 4.24
C ILE A 39 -1.40 -6.34 4.39
N GLY A 40 -0.93 -5.64 5.41
CA GLY A 40 0.49 -5.51 5.68
C GLY A 40 1.19 -6.85 5.87
N SER A 41 0.53 -7.76 6.58
CA SER A 41 1.07 -9.11 6.80
C SER A 41 1.12 -9.92 5.51
N LEU A 42 0.08 -9.81 4.67
CA LEU A 42 0.01 -10.57 3.41
C LEU A 42 1.06 -10.12 2.39
N VAL A 43 1.33 -8.82 2.30
CA VAL A 43 2.27 -8.31 1.30
C VAL A 43 3.73 -8.39 1.75
N LYS A 44 3.98 -8.61 3.03
CA LYS A 44 5.34 -8.73 3.55
C LYS A 44 6.07 -9.89 2.88
N GLY A 45 7.22 -9.61 2.31
CA GLY A 45 8.01 -10.61 1.58
C GLY A 45 7.67 -10.72 0.10
N MET A 46 6.63 -10.02 -0.37
CA MET A 46 6.30 -9.99 -1.80
C MET A 46 7.15 -8.94 -2.51
N THR A 47 7.37 -9.13 -3.81
CA THR A 47 8.03 -8.10 -4.60
C THR A 47 7.10 -6.90 -4.79
N VAL A 48 7.68 -5.73 -5.01
CA VAL A 48 6.92 -4.50 -5.29
C VAL A 48 5.97 -4.73 -6.48
N ASP A 49 6.47 -5.36 -7.54
CA ASP A 49 5.66 -5.61 -8.74
C ASP A 49 4.47 -6.53 -8.47
N GLU A 50 4.64 -7.56 -7.66
CA GLU A 50 3.55 -8.47 -7.30
C GLU A 50 2.46 -7.74 -6.50
N VAL A 51 2.87 -6.90 -5.55
CA VAL A 51 1.91 -6.15 -4.74
C VAL A 51 1.11 -5.19 -5.62
N ILE A 52 1.78 -4.47 -6.51
CA ILE A 52 1.11 -3.56 -7.45
C ILE A 52 0.09 -4.33 -8.30
N ALA A 53 0.50 -5.45 -8.87
CA ALA A 53 -0.39 -6.24 -9.74
C ALA A 53 -1.62 -6.75 -9.02
N LYS A 54 -1.48 -7.16 -7.76
CA LYS A 54 -2.59 -7.73 -6.99
C LYS A 54 -3.55 -6.70 -6.42
N LEU A 55 -3.05 -5.51 -6.07
CA LEU A 55 -3.86 -4.52 -5.37
C LEU A 55 -4.33 -3.37 -6.23
N HIS A 56 -3.76 -3.21 -7.41
CA HIS A 56 -4.12 -2.11 -8.31
C HIS A 56 -5.60 -2.20 -8.72
N GLY A 57 -6.31 -1.08 -8.58
CA GLY A 57 -7.68 -0.99 -9.04
C GLY A 57 -8.74 -1.51 -8.07
N ILE A 58 -8.36 -2.00 -6.89
CA ILE A 58 -9.35 -2.43 -5.89
C ILE A 58 -10.10 -1.20 -5.39
N ASP A 59 -11.41 -1.20 -5.57
CA ASP A 59 -12.26 -0.09 -5.19
C ASP A 59 -12.98 -0.36 -3.86
N CYS A 60 -13.16 0.69 -3.07
CA CYS A 60 -13.90 0.61 -1.81
C CYS A 60 -15.19 1.41 -1.94
N ARG A 61 -16.32 0.70 -2.08
CA ARG A 61 -17.66 1.30 -2.12
C ARG A 61 -17.81 2.43 -3.16
N ASN A 62 -17.33 2.20 -4.37
CA ASN A 62 -17.42 3.17 -5.47
C ASN A 62 -16.71 4.50 -5.20
N ARG A 63 -15.68 4.49 -4.38
CA ARG A 63 -14.86 5.69 -4.15
C ARG A 63 -13.80 5.89 -5.23
N GLY A 64 -13.66 4.92 -6.13
CA GLY A 64 -12.63 4.95 -7.16
C GLY A 64 -11.26 4.50 -6.66
N THR A 65 -11.13 4.20 -5.38
CA THR A 65 -9.87 3.76 -4.78
C THR A 65 -10.14 3.05 -3.44
N SER A 66 -9.12 2.49 -2.85
CA SER A 66 -9.18 1.83 -1.54
C SER A 66 -7.80 1.90 -0.89
N CYS A 67 -7.69 1.50 0.37
CA CYS A 67 -6.38 1.43 1.02
C CYS A 67 -5.43 0.48 0.27
N PRO A 68 -5.85 -0.74 -0.15
CA PRO A 68 -4.99 -1.57 -0.98
C PRO A 68 -4.59 -0.92 -2.30
N ASP A 69 -5.52 -0.24 -2.98
CA ASP A 69 -5.22 0.47 -4.22
C ASP A 69 -4.24 1.62 -3.97
N GLN A 70 -4.40 2.35 -2.87
CA GLN A 70 -3.46 3.41 -2.49
C GLN A 70 -2.07 2.85 -2.22
N LEU A 71 -1.96 1.65 -1.64
CA LEU A 71 -0.68 0.98 -1.47
C LEU A 71 -0.04 0.69 -2.83
N SER A 72 -0.82 0.22 -3.81
CA SER A 72 -0.28 -0.02 -5.15
C SER A 72 0.21 1.29 -5.78
N LYS A 73 -0.51 2.39 -5.59
CA LYS A 73 -0.10 3.70 -6.08
C LYS A 73 1.17 4.20 -5.40
N ALA A 74 1.30 3.96 -4.09
CA ALA A 74 2.49 4.31 -3.34
C ALA A 74 3.72 3.58 -3.88
N LEU A 75 3.58 2.28 -4.15
CA LEU A 75 4.66 1.48 -4.68
C LEU A 75 5.02 1.87 -6.12
N THR A 76 4.02 2.23 -6.92
CA THR A 76 4.25 2.74 -8.28
C THR A 76 5.05 4.03 -8.23
N ALA A 77 4.70 4.95 -7.34
CA ALA A 77 5.43 6.21 -7.16
C ALA A 77 6.85 5.95 -6.68
N TRP A 78 7.04 4.98 -5.79
CA TRP A 78 8.37 4.59 -5.33
C TRP A 78 9.24 4.10 -6.49
N LYS A 79 8.68 3.26 -7.36
CA LYS A 79 9.41 2.75 -8.54
C LYS A 79 9.81 3.87 -9.49
N GLU A 80 8.94 4.85 -9.71
CA GLU A 80 9.22 5.97 -10.60
C GLU A 80 10.37 6.84 -10.11
N ASN A 81 10.61 6.86 -8.80
CA ASN A 81 11.64 7.71 -8.18
C ASN A 81 12.89 6.91 -7.77
N HIS A 82 12.91 5.64 -8.00
CA HIS A 82 14.01 4.74 -7.65
C HIS A 82 14.28 3.78 -8.81
#